data_18d82633677a98baf7dc505777269d03
#
_entry.id   18d82633677a98baf7dc505777269d03
#
_cell.length_a   1.000
_cell.length_b   1.000
_cell.length_c   1.000
_cell.angle_alpha   90.00
_cell.angle_beta   90.00
_cell.angle_gamma   90.00
#
_symmetry.space_group_name_H-M   'P 1'
#
loop_
_entity.id
_entity.type
_entity.pdbx_description
1 polymer ?
#
loop_
_entity_poly.entity_id
_entity_poly.type
_entity_poly.pdbx_seq_one_letter_code
_entity_poly.pdbx_strand_id
1 'polypeptide(L)'
;IINLRITKGKIMDLQATIAKHPRVFGVYDVTGEWDSLVLARFRDREEMDSFIKTALSQKNIERTSTSLVLNTVKEERRVLL
;
A
#
# COMPACT_ATOMS: atom_id res chain seq x y z
N ILE A 1 4.43 0.28 4.88
CA ILE A 1 4.56 0.75 3.49
C ILE A 1 4.57 -0.45 2.57
N ILE A 2 3.63 -0.48 1.65
CA ILE A 2 3.50 -1.57 0.71
C ILE A 2 3.63 -1.03 -0.70
N ASN A 3 4.63 -1.51 -1.42
CA ASN A 3 4.82 -1.16 -2.82
C ASN A 3 4.18 -2.22 -3.69
N LEU A 4 3.46 -1.80 -4.72
CA LEU A 4 2.74 -2.70 -5.61
C LEU A 4 3.14 -2.49 -7.05
N ARG A 5 3.36 -3.60 -7.75
CA ARG A 5 3.43 -3.63 -9.19
C ARG A 5 2.15 -4.24 -9.71
N ILE A 6 1.43 -3.49 -10.53
CA ILE A 6 0.08 -3.85 -10.93
C ILE A 6 0.01 -4.05 -12.44
N THR A 7 -0.81 -5.01 -12.87
CA THR A 7 -1.03 -5.27 -14.29
C THR A 7 -1.50 -4.01 -15.01
N LYS A 8 -0.85 -3.70 -16.13
CA LYS A 8 -1.17 -2.53 -16.93
C LYS A 8 -2.65 -2.52 -17.33
N GLY A 9 -3.30 -1.38 -17.15
CA GLY A 9 -4.72 -1.22 -17.41
C GLY A 9 -5.63 -1.53 -16.24
N LYS A 10 -5.07 -2.03 -15.13
CA LYS A 10 -5.85 -2.38 -13.94
C LYS A 10 -5.50 -1.53 -12.72
N ILE A 11 -4.61 -0.57 -12.88
CA ILE A 11 -4.07 0.21 -11.76
C ILE A 11 -5.17 0.97 -11.02
N MET A 12 -5.98 1.73 -11.74
CA MET A 12 -7.02 2.57 -11.11
C MET A 12 -8.07 1.75 -10.37
N ASP A 13 -8.54 0.68 -10.98
CA ASP A 13 -9.55 -0.18 -10.37
C ASP A 13 -9.04 -0.83 -9.09
N LEU A 14 -7.81 -1.33 -9.14
CA LEU A 14 -7.22 -2.00 -8.00
C LEU A 14 -6.93 -1.04 -6.86
N GLN A 15 -6.43 0.15 -7.18
CA GLN A 15 -6.19 1.19 -6.19
C GLN A 15 -7.49 1.61 -5.50
N ALA A 16 -8.57 1.75 -6.27
CA ALA A 16 -9.87 2.11 -5.70
C ALA A 16 -10.37 1.04 -4.73
N THR A 17 -10.16 -0.22 -5.06
CA THR A 17 -10.55 -1.34 -4.20
C THR A 17 -9.73 -1.37 -2.90
N ILE A 18 -8.43 -1.22 -3.02
CA ILE A 18 -7.53 -1.22 -1.84
C ILE A 18 -7.83 -0.03 -0.92
N ALA A 19 -8.12 1.13 -1.51
CA ALA A 19 -8.41 2.34 -0.75
C ALA A 19 -9.64 2.22 0.15
N LYS A 20 -10.54 1.28 -0.13
CA LYS A 20 -11.74 1.05 0.68
C LYS A 20 -11.46 0.29 1.96
N HIS A 21 -10.30 -0.33 2.09
CA HIS A 21 -9.98 -1.12 3.27
C HIS A 21 -9.78 -0.21 4.48
N PRO A 22 -10.41 -0.53 5.64
CA PRO A 22 -10.39 0.36 6.82
C PRO A 22 -9.01 0.58 7.43
N ARG A 23 -8.05 -0.31 7.16
CA ARG A 23 -6.69 -0.16 7.69
C ARG A 23 -5.76 0.63 6.77
N VAL A 24 -6.22 0.94 5.56
CA VAL A 24 -5.44 1.72 4.60
C VAL A 24 -5.74 3.20 4.81
N PHE A 25 -4.69 4.00 5.00
CA PHE A 25 -4.85 5.44 5.16
C PHE A 25 -4.19 6.24 4.04
N GLY A 26 -3.53 5.60 3.10
CA GLY A 26 -2.96 6.27 1.95
C GLY A 26 -2.76 5.32 0.78
N VAL A 27 -3.11 5.77 -0.42
CA VAL A 27 -2.86 5.05 -1.67
C VAL A 27 -2.38 6.09 -2.67
N TYR A 28 -1.21 5.87 -3.24
CA TYR A 28 -0.57 6.83 -4.12
C TYR A 28 -0.10 6.21 -5.41
N ASP A 29 -0.32 6.92 -6.53
CA ASP A 29 0.37 6.63 -7.77
C ASP A 29 1.80 7.10 -7.63
N VAL A 30 2.75 6.28 -8.02
CA VAL A 30 4.16 6.66 -7.95
C VAL A 30 4.85 6.34 -9.26
N THR A 31 5.93 7.05 -9.53
CA THR A 31 6.78 6.79 -10.68
C THR A 31 7.93 5.88 -10.27
N GLY A 32 8.56 5.23 -11.26
CA GLY A 32 9.71 4.38 -11.02
C GLY A 32 9.37 2.91 -11.13
N GLU A 33 10.02 2.10 -10.32
CA GLU A 33 9.89 0.64 -10.38
C GLU A 33 8.51 0.14 -9.97
N TRP A 34 7.85 0.86 -9.06
CA TRP A 34 6.56 0.46 -8.53
C TRP A 34 5.45 1.35 -9.08
N ASP A 35 4.23 0.81 -9.17
CA ASP A 35 3.08 1.54 -9.69
C ASP A 35 2.30 2.26 -8.59
N SER A 36 2.25 1.65 -7.42
CA SER A 36 1.44 2.16 -6.33
C SER A 36 2.15 1.98 -5.00
N LEU A 37 1.92 2.95 -4.11
CA LEU A 37 2.41 2.89 -2.74
C LEU A 37 1.22 2.96 -1.81
N VAL A 38 1.09 1.97 -0.92
CA VAL A 38 -0.01 1.86 0.03
C VAL A 38 0.51 2.05 1.45
N LEU A 39 -0.13 2.93 2.19
CA LEU A 39 0.15 3.12 3.60
C LEU A 39 -1.00 2.56 4.41
N ALA A 40 -0.70 1.66 5.32
CA ALA A 40 -1.69 1.00 6.15
C ALA A 40 -1.17 0.83 7.57
N ARG A 41 -2.10 0.74 8.52
CA ARG A 41 -1.78 0.49 9.94
C ARG A 41 -2.57 -0.70 10.41
N PHE A 42 -1.91 -1.60 11.14
CA PHE A 42 -2.52 -2.81 11.66
C PHE A 42 -2.30 -2.88 13.17
N ARG A 43 -3.25 -3.52 13.87
CA ARG A 43 -3.15 -3.70 15.32
C ARG A 43 -2.06 -4.68 15.71
N ASP A 44 -1.87 -5.70 14.87
CA ASP A 44 -0.90 -6.75 15.12
C ASP A 44 -0.46 -7.38 13.81
N ARG A 45 0.49 -8.28 13.89
CA ARG A 45 1.05 -8.97 12.73
C ARG A 45 0.02 -9.87 12.05
N GLU A 46 -0.86 -10.47 12.83
CA GLU A 46 -1.89 -11.36 12.30
C GLU A 46 -2.84 -10.60 11.37
N GLU A 47 -3.25 -9.40 11.78
CA GLU A 47 -4.10 -8.55 10.95
C GLU A 47 -3.39 -8.16 9.66
N MET A 48 -2.10 -7.82 9.74
CA MET A 48 -1.30 -7.49 8.58
C MET A 48 -1.18 -8.68 7.61
N ASP A 49 -0.91 -9.87 8.12
CA ASP A 49 -0.80 -11.07 7.30
C ASP A 49 -2.12 -11.38 6.61
N SER A 50 -3.23 -11.18 7.30
CA SER A 50 -4.56 -11.37 6.73
C SER A 50 -4.80 -10.39 5.58
N PHE A 51 -4.42 -9.14 5.75
CA PHE A 51 -4.54 -8.13 4.69
C PHE A 51 -3.73 -8.53 3.45
N ILE A 52 -2.49 -8.95 3.66
CA ILE A 52 -1.62 -9.37 2.55
C ILE A 52 -2.22 -10.56 1.81
N LYS A 53 -2.73 -11.54 2.55
CA LYS A 53 -3.30 -12.75 1.94
C LYS A 53 -4.60 -12.47 1.19
N THR A 54 -5.44 -11.59 1.70
CA THR A 54 -6.76 -11.36 1.11
C THR A 54 -6.78 -10.22 0.11
N ALA A 55 -6.29 -9.06 0.49
CA ALA A 55 -6.37 -7.87 -0.36
C ALA A 55 -5.28 -7.79 -1.41
N LEU A 56 -4.08 -8.30 -1.10
CA LEU A 56 -2.93 -8.19 -1.98
C LEU A 56 -2.62 -9.44 -2.80
N SER A 57 -3.38 -10.51 -2.63
CA SER A 57 -3.19 -11.72 -3.41
C SER A 57 -4.08 -11.78 -4.65
N GLN A 58 -4.52 -10.62 -5.13
CA GLN A 58 -5.36 -10.53 -6.30
C GLN A 58 -4.58 -10.77 -7.58
N LYS A 59 -5.31 -11.28 -8.59
CA LYS A 59 -4.75 -11.68 -9.88
C LYS A 59 -3.91 -10.59 -10.56
N ASN A 60 -4.33 -9.33 -10.42
CA ASN A 60 -3.71 -8.22 -11.13
C ASN A 60 -2.55 -7.58 -10.38
N ILE A 61 -2.19 -8.09 -9.23
CA ILE A 61 -1.00 -7.66 -8.50
C ILE A 61 0.16 -8.57 -8.89
N GLU A 62 1.13 -8.02 -9.60
CA GLU A 62 2.27 -8.78 -10.11
C GLU A 62 3.35 -8.99 -9.07
N ARG A 63 3.62 -7.96 -8.27
CA ARG A 63 4.66 -8.01 -7.24
C ARG A 63 4.28 -7.10 -6.08
N THR A 64 4.71 -7.48 -4.90
CA THR A 64 4.57 -6.65 -3.70
C THR A 64 5.87 -6.58 -2.94
N SER A 65 6.08 -5.47 -2.24
CA SER A 65 7.19 -5.33 -1.30
C SER A 65 6.67 -4.60 -0.08
N THR A 66 6.73 -5.25 1.07
CA THR A 66 6.22 -4.70 2.32
C THR A 66 7.37 -4.29 3.22
N SER A 67 7.31 -3.03 3.69
CA SER A 67 8.28 -2.52 4.66
C SER A 67 7.54 -2.11 5.93
N LEU A 68 8.05 -2.53 7.06
CA LEU A 68 7.52 -2.13 8.36
C LEU A 68 8.28 -0.89 8.84
N VAL A 69 7.53 0.10 9.31
CA VAL A 69 8.14 1.28 9.92
C VAL A 69 8.51 0.92 11.35
N LEU A 70 9.81 0.86 11.62
CA LEU A 70 10.31 0.50 12.94
C LEU A 70 10.40 1.69 13.89
N ASN A 71 10.64 2.87 13.32
CA ASN A 71 10.79 4.08 14.11
C ASN A 71 10.45 5.29 13.25
N THR A 72 9.66 6.21 13.79
CA THR A 72 9.31 7.43 13.10
C THR A 72 10.23 8.55 13.58
N VAL A 73 11.11 9.00 12.69
CA VAL A 73 12.05 10.07 13.01
C VAL A 73 11.37 11.44 12.91
N LYS A 74 10.52 11.59 11.90
CA LYS A 74 9.78 12.82 11.70
C LYS A 74 8.51 12.51 10.91
N GLU A 75 7.42 13.16 11.29
CA GLU A 75 6.17 13.04 10.59
C GLU A 75 5.46 14.39 10.59
N GLU A 76 5.52 15.09 9.46
CA GLU A 76 4.84 16.35 9.26
C GLU A 76 4.11 16.32 7.94
N ARG A 77 2.84 16.75 7.95
CA ARG A 77 2.04 16.81 6.74
C ARG A 77 2.33 18.05 5.92
N ARG A 78 2.84 19.10 6.58
CA ARG A 78 3.11 20.37 5.94
C ARG A 78 4.61 20.51 5.67
N VAL A 79 4.95 20.77 4.43
CA VAL A 79 6.32 20.99 3.99
C VAL A 79 6.48 22.47 3.66
N LEU A 80 7.53 23.10 4.20
CA LEU A 80 7.87 24.48 3.89
C LEU A 80 8.66 24.51 2.59
N LEU A 81 8.11 25.15 1.57
CA LEU A 81 8.74 25.25 0.26
C LEU A 81 9.29 26.65 -0.02
#